data_850542b00505170c735d42b06c51aa4e
#
_entry.id   850542b00505170c735d42b06c51aa4e
#
_cell.length_a   1.000
_cell.length_b   1.000
_cell.length_c   1.000
_cell.angle_alpha   90.00
_cell.angle_beta   90.00
_cell.angle_gamma   90.00
#
_symmetry.space_group_name_H-M   'P 1'
#
loop_
_entity.id
_entity.type
_entity.pdbx_description
1 polymer ?
#
loop_
_entity_poly.entity_id
_entity_poly.type
_entity_poly.pdbx_seq_one_letter_code
_entity_poly.pdbx_strand_id
1 'polypeptide(L)'
;TIYADQSFKDDKKWGAGWCWDDDDNPLLLPLKYNNKDKFTDIFISKLREAGIYVSGGQGTKPYPGGGKMIAENRRSLKSIMLPMLKNSNNNCAEAVFYAMTHNRYGNGASARLGERIIRSTMADAGIDNAASYDIVDGSGLSLYDYVSPHAEVMLLRYAWKNHDRYKTLYPLLPVAAGDGTLRKRMHGTKAALNVHAK
;
A
#
# COMPACT_ATOMS: atom_id res chain seq x y z
N THR A 1 -13.10 24.07 15.25
CA THR A 1 -12.56 23.71 13.93
C THR A 1 -11.82 22.40 14.01
N ILE A 2 -12.01 21.54 13.01
CA ILE A 2 -11.27 20.28 12.85
C ILE A 2 -10.33 20.43 11.67
N TYR A 3 -9.07 20.06 11.86
CA TYR A 3 -8.08 20.05 10.79
C TYR A 3 -7.60 18.64 10.51
N ALA A 4 -7.56 18.28 9.22
CA ALA A 4 -6.92 17.10 8.74
C ALA A 4 -5.45 17.40 8.39
N ASP A 5 -4.51 16.65 8.95
CA ASP A 5 -3.13 16.68 8.49
C ASP A 5 -3.00 15.71 7.31
N GLN A 6 -2.70 16.24 6.14
CA GLN A 6 -2.48 15.46 4.91
C GLN A 6 -1.01 15.49 4.46
N SER A 7 -0.12 15.99 5.32
CA SER A 7 1.32 16.12 5.00
C SER A 7 2.08 14.79 4.88
N PHE A 8 1.45 13.67 5.26
CA PHE A 8 1.99 12.31 5.16
C PHE A 8 2.61 12.02 3.78
N LYS A 9 1.95 12.42 2.69
CA LYS A 9 2.42 12.24 1.32
C LYS A 9 2.27 13.54 0.51
N ASP A 10 2.80 13.52 -0.71
CA ASP A 10 2.59 14.58 -1.68
C ASP A 10 1.09 14.77 -2.03
N ASP A 11 0.76 15.82 -2.75
CA ASP A 11 -0.61 16.21 -3.11
C ASP A 11 -1.20 15.44 -4.31
N LYS A 12 -0.43 14.55 -4.92
CA LYS A 12 -0.89 13.76 -6.06
C LYS A 12 -2.00 12.80 -5.64
N LYS A 13 -3.12 12.86 -6.35
CA LYS A 13 -4.29 11.99 -6.12
C LYS A 13 -4.30 10.74 -6.99
N TRP A 14 -3.51 10.72 -8.07
CA TRP A 14 -3.41 9.64 -9.04
C TRP A 14 -1.96 9.27 -9.28
N GLY A 15 -1.73 7.97 -9.49
CA GLY A 15 -0.42 7.47 -9.92
C GLY A 15 -0.12 7.85 -11.37
N ALA A 16 1.15 8.10 -11.66
CA ALA A 16 1.57 8.34 -13.03
C ALA A 16 1.35 7.07 -13.87
N GLY A 17 0.83 7.22 -15.09
CA GLY A 17 0.55 6.10 -15.99
C GLY A 17 -0.70 5.29 -15.65
N TRP A 18 -1.54 5.73 -14.70
CA TRP A 18 -2.83 5.09 -14.43
C TRP A 18 -3.86 5.51 -15.48
N CYS A 19 -4.70 4.55 -15.90
CA CYS A 19 -5.84 4.84 -16.76
C CYS A 19 -6.95 5.49 -15.93
N TRP A 20 -7.50 6.59 -16.41
CA TRP A 20 -8.50 7.39 -15.68
C TRP A 20 -9.85 6.69 -15.53
N ASP A 21 -10.16 5.75 -16.42
CA ASP A 21 -11.39 4.97 -16.50
C ASP A 21 -11.27 3.57 -15.86
N ASP A 22 -10.15 3.31 -15.18
CA ASP A 22 -9.96 2.06 -14.44
C ASP A 22 -10.68 2.15 -13.09
N ASP A 23 -11.77 1.43 -12.93
CA ASP A 23 -12.62 1.43 -11.73
C ASP A 23 -11.89 0.96 -10.46
N ASP A 24 -10.80 0.19 -10.63
CA ASP A 24 -9.98 -0.32 -9.54
C ASP A 24 -8.89 0.67 -9.09
N ASN A 25 -8.78 1.83 -9.72
CA ASN A 25 -7.78 2.83 -9.33
C ASN A 25 -8.04 3.37 -7.92
N PRO A 26 -7.12 3.21 -6.97
CA PRO A 26 -7.25 3.82 -5.67
C PRO A 26 -6.97 5.32 -5.73
N LEU A 27 -7.70 6.12 -4.96
CA LEU A 27 -7.29 7.49 -4.71
C LEU A 27 -6.08 7.52 -3.77
N LEU A 28 -5.03 8.22 -4.15
CA LEU A 28 -3.80 8.40 -3.34
C LEU A 28 -4.01 9.50 -2.29
N LEU A 29 -4.91 9.28 -1.34
CA LEU A 29 -5.23 10.23 -0.29
C LEU A 29 -4.63 9.78 1.05
N PRO A 30 -4.02 10.69 1.82
CA PRO A 30 -3.52 10.39 3.17
C PRO A 30 -4.62 9.96 4.12
N LEU A 31 -5.78 10.59 4.01
CA LEU A 31 -6.99 10.29 4.78
C LEU A 31 -8.14 10.03 3.82
N LYS A 32 -8.70 8.83 3.86
CA LYS A 32 -9.83 8.44 3.03
C LYS A 32 -10.76 7.49 3.76
N TYR A 33 -12.01 7.47 3.35
CA TYR A 33 -13.01 6.50 3.78
C TYR A 33 -13.63 5.83 2.56
N ASN A 34 -13.56 4.50 2.49
CA ASN A 34 -14.02 3.73 1.33
C ASN A 34 -13.50 4.29 -0.01
N ASN A 35 -12.20 4.53 -0.08
CA ASN A 35 -11.50 5.09 -1.25
C ASN A 35 -12.03 6.47 -1.71
N LYS A 36 -12.66 7.25 -0.83
CA LYS A 36 -13.19 8.58 -1.11
C LYS A 36 -12.64 9.62 -0.14
N ASP A 37 -12.50 10.85 -0.61
CA ASP A 37 -12.11 12.01 0.19
C ASP A 37 -13.28 12.50 1.05
N LYS A 38 -13.67 11.68 2.03
CA LYS A 38 -14.80 11.97 2.94
C LYS A 38 -14.49 11.68 4.40
N PHE A 39 -13.23 11.44 4.73
CA PHE A 39 -12.86 11.07 6.10
C PHE A 39 -13.29 12.12 7.12
N THR A 40 -12.97 13.39 6.88
CA THR A 40 -13.25 14.49 7.81
C THR A 40 -14.76 14.75 7.95
N ASP A 41 -15.51 14.68 6.84
CA ASP A 41 -16.97 14.85 6.87
C ASP A 41 -17.64 13.75 7.71
N ILE A 42 -17.22 12.50 7.50
CA ILE A 42 -17.76 11.36 8.24
C ILE A 42 -17.36 11.45 9.70
N PHE A 43 -16.12 11.86 10.01
CA PHE A 43 -15.68 12.06 11.37
C PHE A 43 -16.51 13.11 12.10
N ILE A 44 -16.79 14.26 11.47
CA ILE A 44 -17.65 15.31 12.03
C ILE A 44 -19.08 14.80 12.24
N SER A 45 -19.61 14.03 11.28
CA SER A 45 -20.94 13.42 11.44
C SER A 45 -21.00 12.51 12.66
N LYS A 46 -19.97 11.67 12.84
CA LYS A 46 -19.89 10.78 14.01
C LYS A 46 -19.73 11.51 15.33
N LEU A 47 -19.01 12.62 15.35
CA LEU A 47 -18.93 13.49 16.55
C LEU A 47 -20.30 14.05 16.90
N ARG A 48 -21.07 14.53 15.92
CA ARG A 48 -22.43 15.05 16.13
C ARG A 48 -23.38 13.98 16.63
N GLU A 49 -23.33 12.79 16.06
CA GLU A 49 -24.11 11.63 16.51
C GLU A 49 -23.78 11.27 17.98
N ALA A 50 -22.54 11.48 18.41
CA ALA A 50 -22.10 11.30 19.80
C ALA A 50 -22.39 12.50 20.72
N GLY A 51 -23.16 13.50 20.26
CA GLY A 51 -23.51 14.69 21.04
C GLY A 51 -22.38 15.73 21.14
N ILE A 52 -21.31 15.60 20.36
CA ILE A 52 -20.20 16.54 20.34
C ILE A 52 -20.43 17.59 19.26
N TYR A 53 -20.67 18.81 19.66
CA TYR A 53 -20.92 19.91 18.75
C TYR A 53 -19.61 20.50 18.19
N VAL A 54 -19.50 20.55 16.87
CA VAL A 54 -18.38 21.17 16.17
C VAL A 54 -18.84 22.54 15.65
N SER A 55 -18.54 23.59 16.40
CA SER A 55 -18.95 24.98 16.09
C SER A 55 -18.12 25.62 14.97
N GLY A 56 -16.85 25.20 14.81
CA GLY A 56 -15.98 25.66 13.73
C GLY A 56 -16.06 24.76 12.53
N GLY A 57 -15.60 25.25 11.38
CA GLY A 57 -15.52 24.49 10.15
C GLY A 57 -14.45 23.39 10.17
N GLN A 58 -14.16 22.88 9.00
CA GLN A 58 -13.07 21.94 8.74
C GLN A 58 -12.03 22.55 7.79
N GLY A 59 -10.81 22.03 7.86
CA GLY A 59 -9.73 22.47 7.00
C GLY A 59 -8.60 21.46 6.94
N THR A 60 -7.59 21.77 6.15
CA THR A 60 -6.37 20.97 6.04
C THR A 60 -5.18 21.81 6.46
N LYS A 61 -4.36 21.29 7.36
CA LYS A 61 -3.06 21.88 7.69
C LYS A 61 -2.14 20.84 8.34
N PRO A 62 -0.82 20.97 8.18
CA PRO A 62 0.14 20.14 8.89
C PRO A 62 -0.04 20.27 10.41
N TYR A 63 0.15 19.17 11.11
CA TYR A 63 0.11 19.15 12.56
C TYR A 63 1.38 19.83 13.12
N PRO A 64 1.24 20.90 13.92
CA PRO A 64 2.39 21.66 14.41
C PRO A 64 3.13 21.00 15.59
N GLY A 65 2.63 19.86 16.07
CA GLY A 65 3.15 19.21 17.29
C GLY A 65 2.53 19.76 18.58
N GLY A 66 2.94 19.19 19.72
CA GLY A 66 2.60 19.66 21.06
C GLY A 66 1.18 19.36 21.55
N GLY A 67 0.34 18.69 20.77
CA GLY A 67 -1.01 18.30 21.15
C GLY A 67 -1.04 17.03 22.01
N LYS A 68 -2.18 16.83 22.73
CA LYS A 68 -2.45 15.59 23.43
C LYS A 68 -3.11 14.59 22.48
N MET A 69 -2.55 13.38 22.38
CA MET A 69 -3.20 12.28 21.68
C MET A 69 -4.46 11.85 22.44
N ILE A 70 -5.59 11.85 21.76
CA ILE A 70 -6.88 11.45 22.33
C ILE A 70 -7.19 9.99 21.98
N ALA A 71 -6.92 9.59 20.74
CA ALA A 71 -7.15 8.24 20.27
C ALA A 71 -6.15 7.87 19.17
N GLU A 72 -5.88 6.60 19.03
CA GLU A 72 -5.01 6.05 18.01
C GLU A 72 -5.65 4.78 17.42
N ASN A 73 -5.58 4.65 16.10
CA ASN A 73 -5.96 3.43 15.40
C ASN A 73 -4.71 2.81 14.76
N ARG A 74 -4.32 1.63 15.23
CA ARG A 74 -3.16 0.88 14.73
C ARG A 74 -3.62 -0.37 13.99
N ARG A 75 -2.97 -0.65 12.88
CA ARG A 75 -3.10 -1.91 12.16
C ARG A 75 -1.74 -2.55 11.97
N SER A 76 -1.65 -3.86 12.14
CA SER A 76 -0.40 -4.57 11.86
C SER A 76 -0.12 -4.58 10.36
N LEU A 77 1.15 -4.54 9.97
CA LEU A 77 1.55 -4.68 8.57
C LEU A 77 0.95 -5.95 7.95
N LYS A 78 0.97 -7.07 8.67
CA LYS A 78 0.37 -8.34 8.25
C LYS A 78 -1.11 -8.19 7.89
N SER A 79 -1.90 -7.43 8.69
CA SER A 79 -3.34 -7.24 8.43
C SER A 79 -3.62 -6.40 7.18
N ILE A 80 -2.66 -5.59 6.74
CA ILE A 80 -2.73 -4.80 5.50
C ILE A 80 -2.23 -5.63 4.32
N MET A 81 -1.14 -6.39 4.50
CA MET A 81 -0.57 -7.23 3.47
C MET A 81 -1.47 -8.42 3.09
N LEU A 82 -2.29 -8.91 4.01
CA LEU A 82 -3.18 -10.04 3.73
C LEU A 82 -4.17 -9.75 2.58
N PRO A 83 -5.02 -8.72 2.63
CA PRO A 83 -5.89 -8.38 1.51
C PRO A 83 -5.09 -7.90 0.28
N MET A 84 -3.95 -7.26 0.46
CA MET A 84 -3.06 -6.85 -0.63
C MET A 84 -2.64 -8.06 -1.48
N LEU A 85 -2.17 -9.12 -0.85
CA LEU A 85 -1.64 -10.29 -1.54
C LEU A 85 -2.74 -11.29 -1.92
N LYS A 86 -3.64 -11.65 -1.00
CA LYS A 86 -4.71 -12.63 -1.27
C LYS A 86 -5.72 -12.15 -2.30
N ASN A 87 -6.14 -10.88 -2.23
CA ASN A 87 -7.22 -10.33 -3.05
C ASN A 87 -6.73 -9.33 -4.11
N SER A 88 -5.42 -9.13 -4.22
CA SER A 88 -4.85 -8.11 -5.12
C SER A 88 -5.42 -6.70 -4.84
N ASN A 89 -5.47 -6.30 -3.56
CA ASN A 89 -6.06 -5.02 -3.18
C ASN A 89 -5.09 -3.87 -3.40
N ASN A 90 -5.34 -3.07 -4.43
CA ASN A 90 -4.50 -1.95 -4.86
C ASN A 90 -4.40 -0.85 -3.79
N ASN A 91 -5.50 -0.56 -3.06
CA ASN A 91 -5.45 0.41 -1.95
C ASN A 91 -4.48 0.01 -0.85
N CYS A 92 -4.41 -1.28 -0.53
CA CYS A 92 -3.47 -1.79 0.46
C CYS A 92 -2.03 -1.73 -0.06
N ALA A 93 -1.81 -1.98 -1.34
CA ALA A 93 -0.48 -1.91 -1.96
C ALA A 93 0.05 -0.48 -1.93
N GLU A 94 -0.74 0.49 -2.37
CA GLU A 94 -0.39 1.92 -2.28
C GLU A 94 -0.18 2.38 -0.83
N ALA A 95 -1.02 1.92 0.10
CA ALA A 95 -0.86 2.27 1.52
C ALA A 95 0.47 1.76 2.09
N VAL A 96 0.89 0.54 1.73
CA VAL A 96 2.20 -0.01 2.14
C VAL A 96 3.33 0.78 1.49
N PHE A 97 3.24 1.06 0.20
CA PHE A 97 4.24 1.80 -0.55
C PHE A 97 4.50 3.20 0.02
N TYR A 98 3.43 3.97 0.29
CA TYR A 98 3.55 5.30 0.88
C TYR A 98 3.91 5.26 2.37
N ALA A 99 3.44 4.26 3.14
CA ALA A 99 3.82 4.09 4.54
C ALA A 99 5.32 3.76 4.69
N MET A 100 5.85 2.87 3.85
CA MET A 100 7.28 2.57 3.79
C MET A 100 8.09 3.82 3.46
N THR A 101 7.62 4.60 2.50
CA THR A 101 8.27 5.84 2.05
C THR A 101 8.26 6.89 3.16
N HIS A 102 7.12 7.11 3.81
CA HIS A 102 6.99 8.03 4.93
C HIS A 102 7.87 7.62 6.12
N ASN A 103 7.91 6.33 6.45
CA ASN A 103 8.75 5.83 7.53
C ASN A 103 10.23 6.12 7.30
N ARG A 104 10.69 6.12 6.04
CA ARG A 104 12.08 6.38 5.68
C ARG A 104 12.43 7.85 5.56
N TYR A 105 11.52 8.66 5.02
CA TYR A 105 11.79 10.05 4.60
C TYR A 105 10.93 11.09 5.33
N GLY A 106 9.93 10.69 6.12
CA GLY A 106 9.00 11.61 6.78
C GLY A 106 7.89 12.12 5.85
N ASN A 107 7.34 13.28 6.21
CA ASN A 107 6.26 13.91 5.47
C ASN A 107 6.63 14.22 4.02
N GLY A 108 5.62 14.28 3.15
CA GLY A 108 5.82 14.46 1.71
C GLY A 108 6.27 13.19 0.98
N ALA A 109 5.92 12.01 1.52
CA ALA A 109 6.18 10.75 0.83
C ALA A 109 5.67 10.81 -0.62
N SER A 110 6.50 10.40 -1.55
CA SER A 110 6.19 10.41 -2.99
C SER A 110 6.60 9.11 -3.67
N ALA A 111 6.02 8.84 -4.84
CA ALA A 111 6.35 7.66 -5.62
C ALA A 111 7.86 7.58 -5.92
N ARG A 112 8.48 8.72 -6.29
CA ARG A 112 9.93 8.80 -6.54
C ARG A 112 10.80 8.41 -5.33
N LEU A 113 10.35 8.73 -4.12
CA LEU A 113 11.06 8.34 -2.90
C LEU A 113 10.83 6.86 -2.59
N GLY A 114 9.63 6.34 -2.84
CA GLY A 114 9.30 4.93 -2.72
C GLY A 114 10.11 4.06 -3.68
N GLU A 115 10.23 4.48 -4.93
CA GLU A 115 11.06 3.84 -5.95
C GLU A 115 12.52 3.67 -5.46
N ARG A 116 13.10 4.69 -4.84
CA ARG A 116 14.48 4.60 -4.31
C ARG A 116 14.64 3.49 -3.26
N ILE A 117 13.64 3.28 -2.40
CA ILE A 117 13.67 2.21 -1.41
C ILE A 117 13.63 0.85 -2.11
N ILE A 118 12.74 0.69 -3.10
CA ILE A 118 12.61 -0.55 -3.86
C ILE A 118 13.91 -0.85 -4.61
N ARG A 119 14.48 0.12 -5.31
CA ARG A 119 15.76 -0.04 -6.01
C ARG A 119 16.91 -0.43 -5.06
N SER A 120 16.96 0.16 -3.85
CA SER A 120 17.92 -0.26 -2.83
C SER A 120 17.71 -1.72 -2.41
N THR A 121 16.45 -2.14 -2.21
CA THR A 121 16.12 -3.53 -1.88
C THR A 121 16.47 -4.49 -3.02
N MET A 122 16.26 -4.07 -4.27
CA MET A 122 16.67 -4.85 -5.45
C MET A 122 18.20 -5.05 -5.49
N ALA A 123 18.96 -4.00 -5.19
CA ALA A 123 20.42 -4.10 -5.10
C ALA A 123 20.85 -5.05 -3.97
N ASP A 124 20.22 -4.97 -2.78
CA ASP A 124 20.46 -5.90 -1.66
C ASP A 124 20.11 -7.36 -2.02
N ALA A 125 19.15 -7.55 -2.93
CA ALA A 125 18.77 -8.86 -3.47
C ALA A 125 19.76 -9.40 -4.52
N GLY A 126 20.77 -8.61 -4.90
CA GLY A 126 21.74 -8.95 -5.94
C GLY A 126 21.18 -8.84 -7.35
N ILE A 127 20.23 -7.94 -7.57
CA ILE A 127 19.70 -7.66 -8.90
C ILE A 127 20.57 -6.62 -9.57
N ASP A 128 21.34 -7.07 -10.57
CA ASP A 128 22.15 -6.19 -11.38
C ASP A 128 21.26 -5.23 -12.20
N ASN A 129 21.76 -4.04 -12.46
CA ASN A 129 21.05 -3.01 -13.22
C ASN A 129 19.69 -2.57 -12.62
N ALA A 130 19.56 -2.55 -11.29
CA ALA A 130 18.34 -2.04 -10.63
C ALA A 130 17.91 -0.66 -11.15
N ALA A 131 18.83 0.11 -11.72
CA ALA A 131 18.56 1.41 -12.35
C ALA A 131 17.81 1.32 -13.68
N SER A 132 17.76 0.16 -14.33
CA SER A 132 17.02 -0.04 -15.59
C SER A 132 15.56 -0.45 -15.40
N TYR A 133 15.12 -0.61 -14.17
CA TYR A 133 13.73 -0.92 -13.84
C TYR A 133 13.00 0.36 -13.42
N ASP A 134 11.77 0.50 -13.81
CA ASP A 134 10.90 1.60 -13.41
C ASP A 134 9.83 1.08 -12.47
N ILE A 135 9.74 1.69 -11.28
CA ILE A 135 8.78 1.36 -10.22
C ILE A 135 8.06 2.66 -9.89
N VAL A 136 6.89 2.85 -10.44
CA VAL A 136 6.16 4.11 -10.41
C VAL A 136 5.11 4.14 -9.32
N ASP A 137 4.59 2.98 -8.93
CA ASP A 137 3.57 2.85 -7.90
C ASP A 137 3.78 1.58 -7.03
N GLY A 138 2.89 1.36 -6.08
CA GLY A 138 2.91 0.17 -5.22
C GLY A 138 1.96 -0.92 -5.70
N SER A 139 1.01 -0.60 -6.55
CA SER A 139 -0.09 -1.49 -6.95
C SER A 139 0.16 -2.24 -8.25
N GLY A 140 1.04 -1.73 -9.10
CA GLY A 140 1.26 -2.26 -10.45
C GLY A 140 0.17 -1.86 -11.45
N LEU A 141 -0.59 -0.79 -11.16
CA LEU A 141 -1.57 -0.22 -12.09
C LEU A 141 -0.90 0.62 -13.17
N SER A 142 0.28 1.16 -12.87
CA SER A 142 1.00 2.03 -13.79
C SER A 142 1.43 1.29 -15.04
N LEU A 143 1.11 1.87 -16.20
CA LEU A 143 1.66 1.41 -17.49
C LEU A 143 3.15 1.71 -17.64
N TYR A 144 3.73 2.46 -16.70
CA TYR A 144 5.14 2.82 -16.69
C TYR A 144 5.97 1.96 -15.74
N ASP A 145 5.35 1.01 -15.01
CA ASP A 145 6.11 0.02 -14.26
C ASP A 145 6.82 -0.92 -15.21
N TYR A 146 8.13 -1.06 -15.05
CA TYR A 146 8.95 -1.93 -15.86
C TYR A 146 9.88 -2.78 -15.00
N VAL A 147 9.59 -4.05 -14.93
CA VAL A 147 10.40 -5.06 -14.22
C VAL A 147 10.55 -6.31 -15.07
N SER A 148 11.64 -7.06 -14.89
CA SER A 148 11.82 -8.34 -15.58
C SER A 148 11.37 -9.50 -14.69
N PRO A 149 10.92 -10.63 -15.28
CA PRO A 149 10.67 -11.87 -14.54
C PRO A 149 11.87 -12.33 -13.72
N HIS A 150 13.09 -12.08 -14.21
CA HIS A 150 14.32 -12.37 -13.48
C HIS A 150 14.40 -11.59 -12.15
N ALA A 151 14.08 -10.29 -12.19
CA ALA A 151 14.09 -9.46 -10.97
C ALA A 151 13.07 -9.97 -9.94
N GLU A 152 11.89 -10.37 -10.39
CA GLU A 152 10.86 -10.95 -9.50
C GLU A 152 11.35 -12.25 -8.85
N VAL A 153 11.93 -13.16 -9.62
CA VAL A 153 12.52 -14.41 -9.09
C VAL A 153 13.63 -14.12 -8.08
N MET A 154 14.48 -13.13 -8.36
CA MET A 154 15.56 -12.76 -7.43
C MET A 154 15.02 -12.15 -6.13
N LEU A 155 13.97 -11.34 -6.16
CA LEU A 155 13.31 -10.82 -4.97
C LEU A 155 12.64 -11.92 -4.14
N LEU A 156 11.95 -12.87 -4.79
CA LEU A 156 11.38 -14.03 -4.11
C LEU A 156 12.47 -14.89 -3.47
N ARG A 157 13.60 -15.12 -4.18
CA ARG A 157 14.75 -15.83 -3.64
C ARG A 157 15.39 -15.10 -2.45
N TYR A 158 15.48 -13.78 -2.52
CA TYR A 158 15.98 -12.95 -1.42
C TYR A 158 15.08 -13.07 -0.18
N ALA A 159 13.76 -13.02 -0.36
CA ALA A 159 12.82 -13.26 0.74
C ALA A 159 12.94 -14.67 1.30
N TRP A 160 13.05 -15.69 0.44
CA TRP A 160 13.20 -17.09 0.84
C TRP A 160 14.47 -17.38 1.64
N LYS A 161 15.58 -16.78 1.26
CA LYS A 161 16.85 -16.92 2.00
C LYS A 161 16.83 -16.32 3.40
N ASN A 162 15.91 -15.38 3.66
CA ASN A 162 15.70 -14.79 4.98
C ASN A 162 14.49 -15.43 5.65
N HIS A 163 14.77 -16.26 6.67
CA HIS A 163 13.72 -17.07 7.32
C HIS A 163 12.54 -16.26 7.85
N ASP A 164 12.78 -15.09 8.46
CA ASP A 164 11.72 -14.26 9.03
C ASP A 164 10.88 -13.60 7.95
N ARG A 165 11.51 -13.13 6.86
CA ARG A 165 10.79 -12.61 5.68
C ARG A 165 9.94 -13.69 5.03
N TYR A 166 10.50 -14.86 4.83
CA TYR A 166 9.80 -16.00 4.24
C TYR A 166 8.59 -16.42 5.07
N LYS A 167 8.77 -16.63 6.38
CA LYS A 167 7.68 -16.96 7.30
C LYS A 167 6.56 -15.92 7.32
N THR A 168 6.90 -14.66 7.10
CA THR A 168 5.91 -13.58 7.06
C THR A 168 5.21 -13.53 5.72
N LEU A 169 5.92 -13.63 4.60
CA LEU A 169 5.40 -13.44 3.24
C LEU A 169 4.64 -14.67 2.74
N TYR A 170 5.21 -15.85 2.87
CA TYR A 170 4.70 -17.08 2.24
C TYR A 170 3.24 -17.41 2.59
N PRO A 171 2.78 -17.32 3.86
CA PRO A 171 1.38 -17.58 4.21
C PRO A 171 0.38 -16.54 3.67
N LEU A 172 0.88 -15.38 3.25
CA LEU A 172 0.04 -14.29 2.71
C LEU A 172 -0.19 -14.43 1.21
N LEU A 173 0.59 -15.25 0.52
CA LEU A 173 0.40 -15.49 -0.91
C LEU A 173 -0.85 -16.32 -1.18
N PRO A 174 -1.60 -16.06 -2.27
CA PRO A 174 -2.67 -16.93 -2.75
C PRO A 174 -2.21 -18.37 -2.96
N VAL A 175 -3.09 -19.32 -2.68
CA VAL A 175 -2.83 -20.75 -2.81
C VAL A 175 -3.62 -21.31 -3.99
N ALA A 176 -2.95 -21.99 -4.90
CA ALA A 176 -3.59 -22.66 -6.04
C ALA A 176 -4.69 -23.60 -5.59
N ALA A 177 -5.89 -23.51 -6.18
CA ALA A 177 -7.09 -24.25 -5.83
C ALA A 177 -7.55 -24.09 -4.35
N GLY A 178 -6.96 -23.17 -3.58
CA GLY A 178 -7.22 -22.97 -2.16
C GLY A 178 -7.88 -21.64 -1.87
N ASP A 179 -7.17 -20.54 -2.01
CA ASP A 179 -7.65 -19.21 -1.63
C ASP A 179 -7.21 -18.08 -2.57
N GLY A 180 -7.63 -16.85 -2.22
CA GLY A 180 -7.26 -15.63 -2.91
C GLY A 180 -7.57 -15.66 -4.41
N THR A 181 -6.73 -14.98 -5.18
CA THR A 181 -6.88 -14.89 -6.65
C THR A 181 -6.66 -16.22 -7.38
N LEU A 182 -6.03 -17.20 -6.73
CA LEU A 182 -5.79 -18.53 -7.29
C LEU A 182 -6.85 -19.59 -6.91
N ARG A 183 -7.86 -19.21 -6.11
CA ARG A 183 -8.87 -20.15 -5.60
C ARG A 183 -9.53 -21.01 -6.69
N LYS A 184 -9.77 -20.44 -7.87
CA LYS A 184 -10.43 -21.12 -8.99
C LYS A 184 -9.46 -21.68 -10.03
N ARG A 185 -8.17 -21.65 -9.76
CA ARG A 185 -7.13 -22.06 -10.71
C ARG A 185 -6.43 -23.33 -10.27
N MET A 186 -5.96 -24.13 -11.22
CA MET A 186 -5.10 -25.31 -11.02
C MET A 186 -5.77 -26.49 -10.27
N HIS A 187 -7.12 -26.53 -10.22
CA HIS A 187 -7.83 -27.69 -9.68
C HIS A 187 -7.48 -28.97 -10.45
N GLY A 188 -7.37 -30.09 -9.75
CA GLY A 188 -7.08 -31.39 -10.34
C GLY A 188 -5.65 -31.54 -10.89
N THR A 189 -4.76 -30.62 -10.56
CA THR A 189 -3.32 -30.69 -10.94
C THR A 189 -2.44 -30.89 -9.73
N LYS A 190 -1.16 -31.24 -9.94
CA LYS A 190 -0.14 -31.32 -8.88
C LYS A 190 0.15 -29.95 -8.23
N ALA A 191 -0.24 -28.86 -8.86
CA ALA A 191 -0.10 -27.51 -8.32
C ALA A 191 -1.15 -27.17 -7.26
N ALA A 192 -2.30 -27.87 -7.25
CA ALA A 192 -3.37 -27.65 -6.27
C ALA A 192 -2.85 -27.80 -4.84
N LEU A 193 -3.06 -26.75 -4.02
CA LEU A 193 -2.62 -26.62 -2.63
C LEU A 193 -1.09 -26.60 -2.41
N ASN A 194 -0.29 -26.70 -3.48
CA ASN A 194 1.18 -26.72 -3.41
C ASN A 194 1.82 -25.45 -3.95
N VAL A 195 1.17 -24.76 -4.89
CA VAL A 195 1.71 -23.52 -5.46
C VAL A 195 1.14 -22.31 -4.75
N HIS A 196 2.01 -21.44 -4.29
CA HIS A 196 1.72 -20.12 -3.74
C HIS A 196 2.25 -19.06 -4.71
N ALA A 197 1.37 -18.18 -5.19
CA ALA A 197 1.75 -17.15 -6.15
C ALA A 197 0.80 -15.94 -6.09
N LYS A 198 1.28 -14.82 -6.62
CA LYS A 198 0.52 -13.58 -6.74
C LYS A 198 0.46 -13.19 -8.22
#